data_cee45c5b47340c0ec703bad6297a91a7
#
_entry.id   cee45c5b47340c0ec703bad6297a91a7
#
_cell.length_a   1.000
_cell.length_b   1.000
_cell.length_c   1.000
_cell.angle_alpha   90.00
_cell.angle_beta   90.00
_cell.angle_gamma   90.00
#
_symmetry.space_group_name_H-M   'P 1'
#
loop_
_entity.id
_entity.type
_entity.pdbx_description
1 polymer ?
#
loop_
_entity_poly.entity_id
_entity_poly.type
_entity_poly.pdbx_seq_one_letter_code
_entity_poly.pdbx_strand_id
1 'polypeptide(L)'
;MYLGIDLGTSEVKALVIDENHEVIASHSAPLSIQRPHPHWSEQAPELWWEATEYLMATLREKCAQHWPAIKAIGLSGQMHGAVLLDAEGQAIRPAILWNDTRCAAECAELEAMAPELHQVAGNLAMPGFTAPKLLWVRRHEPQHFQRTATVLLPKDYLRYRMTGKKVSDMSDAAGTLWLDVAKRDWSDALLDKCGLSRSQMPTLVEGCEVSATLDPQVAARWGLNASV
;
A
#
# COMPACT_ATOMS: atom_id res chain seq x y z
N MET A 1 21.99 -12.35 -1.26
CA MET A 1 21.59 -11.11 -0.59
C MET A 1 20.10 -10.86 -0.80
N TYR A 2 19.46 -10.21 0.15
CA TYR A 2 18.04 -9.83 0.09
C TYR A 2 17.90 -8.37 0.51
N LEU A 3 16.95 -7.66 -0.09
CA LEU A 3 16.63 -6.27 0.23
C LEU A 3 15.26 -6.23 0.90
N GLY A 4 15.17 -5.64 2.09
CA GLY A 4 13.91 -5.34 2.77
C GLY A 4 13.61 -3.85 2.67
N ILE A 5 12.35 -3.50 2.35
CA ILE A 5 11.86 -2.11 2.35
C ILE A 5 10.63 -2.06 3.25
N ASP A 6 10.65 -1.16 4.23
CA ASP A 6 9.54 -0.87 5.12
C ASP A 6 9.06 0.57 4.91
N LEU A 7 7.85 0.72 4.38
CA LEU A 7 7.20 2.01 4.21
C LEU A 7 6.44 2.37 5.49
N GLY A 8 7.15 2.95 6.46
CA GLY A 8 6.54 3.47 7.68
C GLY A 8 5.78 4.79 7.47
N THR A 9 5.16 5.29 8.53
CA THR A 9 4.43 6.57 8.49
C THR A 9 5.35 7.79 8.56
N SER A 10 6.43 7.69 9.33
CA SER A 10 7.38 8.80 9.56
C SER A 10 8.69 8.68 8.77
N GLU A 11 8.97 7.51 8.21
CA GLU A 11 10.15 7.25 7.38
C GLU A 11 9.92 6.04 6.47
N VAL A 12 10.64 5.97 5.36
CA VAL A 12 10.89 4.73 4.64
C VAL A 12 12.24 4.21 5.12
N LYS A 13 12.30 2.93 5.45
CA LYS A 13 13.53 2.25 5.86
C LYS A 13 13.84 1.11 4.90
N ALA A 14 15.11 0.94 4.56
CA ALA A 14 15.54 -0.19 3.78
C ALA A 14 16.82 -0.81 4.36
N LEU A 15 16.98 -2.12 4.17
CA LEU A 15 18.15 -2.86 4.62
C LEU A 15 18.51 -3.97 3.63
N VAL A 16 19.80 -4.25 3.54
CA VAL A 16 20.35 -5.39 2.81
C VAL A 16 20.87 -6.41 3.80
N ILE A 17 20.44 -7.66 3.66
CA ILE A 17 20.89 -8.78 4.49
C ILE A 17 21.54 -9.88 3.64
N ASP A 18 22.42 -10.64 4.26
CA ASP A 18 22.99 -11.85 3.66
C ASP A 18 22.11 -13.10 3.91
N GLU A 19 22.62 -14.27 3.53
CA GLU A 19 21.94 -15.56 3.69
C GLU A 19 21.94 -16.06 5.14
N ASN A 20 22.74 -15.46 6.02
CA ASN A 20 22.78 -15.73 7.46
C ASN A 20 21.90 -14.73 8.24
N HIS A 21 21.17 -13.85 7.53
CA HIS A 21 20.36 -12.76 8.08
C HIS A 21 21.17 -11.64 8.75
N GLU A 22 22.49 -11.55 8.46
CA GLU A 22 23.32 -10.45 8.96
C GLU A 22 23.05 -9.18 8.13
N VAL A 23 22.89 -8.04 8.83
CA VAL A 23 22.65 -6.75 8.18
C VAL A 23 23.94 -6.21 7.59
N ILE A 24 24.02 -6.16 6.27
CA ILE A 24 25.18 -5.63 5.52
C ILE A 24 25.11 -4.10 5.44
N ALA A 25 23.95 -3.53 5.21
CA ALA A 25 23.74 -2.09 5.18
C ALA A 25 22.28 -1.77 5.50
N SER A 26 22.05 -0.60 6.08
CA SER A 26 20.70 -0.05 6.27
C SER A 26 20.71 1.46 6.13
N HIS A 27 19.56 2.01 5.76
CA HIS A 27 19.33 3.45 5.71
C HIS A 27 17.84 3.76 5.85
N SER A 28 17.51 4.98 6.30
CA SER A 28 16.14 5.49 6.31
C SER A 28 16.07 6.90 5.74
N ALA A 29 14.90 7.24 5.20
CA ALA A 29 14.57 8.57 4.69
C ALA A 29 13.29 9.06 5.37
N PRO A 30 13.30 10.26 5.98
CA PRO A 30 12.15 10.78 6.70
C PRO A 30 11.00 11.12 5.76
N LEU A 31 9.77 10.99 6.26
CA LEU A 31 8.53 11.36 5.58
C LEU A 31 7.79 12.42 6.41
N SER A 32 7.19 13.39 5.73
CA SER A 32 6.32 14.37 6.35
C SER A 32 4.85 13.93 6.29
N ILE A 33 4.10 14.18 7.38
CA ILE A 33 2.66 13.96 7.45
C ILE A 33 1.97 15.31 7.33
N GLN A 34 0.97 15.40 6.45
CA GLN A 34 0.11 16.57 6.32
C GLN A 34 -1.12 16.41 7.22
N ARG A 35 -1.47 17.47 7.95
CA ARG A 35 -2.64 17.53 8.83
C ARG A 35 -3.45 18.78 8.54
N PRO A 36 -4.12 18.87 7.38
CA PRO A 36 -4.79 20.08 6.93
C PRO A 36 -6.00 20.47 7.80
N HIS A 37 -6.58 19.50 8.52
CA HIS A 37 -7.69 19.70 9.44
C HIS A 37 -7.51 18.85 10.70
N PRO A 38 -8.22 19.17 11.81
CA PRO A 38 -8.29 18.28 12.97
C PRO A 38 -8.75 16.88 12.55
N HIS A 39 -8.13 15.85 13.11
CA HIS A 39 -8.39 14.43 12.82
C HIS A 39 -7.93 13.92 11.44
N TRP A 40 -7.38 14.80 10.59
CA TRP A 40 -6.86 14.40 9.29
C TRP A 40 -5.38 14.04 9.38
N SER A 41 -5.00 13.02 8.60
CA SER A 41 -3.61 12.57 8.45
C SER A 41 -3.41 12.05 7.04
N GLU A 42 -2.59 12.74 6.26
CA GLU A 42 -2.40 12.49 4.83
C GLU A 42 -0.92 12.50 4.44
N GLN A 43 -0.61 11.75 3.38
CA GLN A 43 0.69 11.81 2.70
C GLN A 43 0.50 11.71 1.19
N ALA A 44 1.26 12.48 0.42
CA ALA A 44 1.34 12.29 -1.03
C ALA A 44 2.10 10.99 -1.34
N PRO A 45 1.53 10.04 -2.09
CA PRO A 45 2.18 8.77 -2.40
C PRO A 45 3.52 8.92 -3.15
N GLU A 46 3.68 9.99 -3.91
CA GLU A 46 4.91 10.33 -4.62
C GLU A 46 6.10 10.50 -3.67
N LEU A 47 5.89 11.04 -2.47
CA LEU A 47 6.96 11.20 -1.47
C LEU A 47 7.52 9.85 -1.01
N TRP A 48 6.68 8.82 -0.96
CA TRP A 48 7.14 7.46 -0.63
C TRP A 48 8.06 6.90 -1.71
N TRP A 49 7.71 7.16 -2.97
CA TRP A 49 8.52 6.75 -4.10
C TRP A 49 9.85 7.51 -4.15
N GLU A 50 9.84 8.83 -4.00
CA GLU A 50 11.04 9.67 -3.96
C GLU A 50 11.99 9.24 -2.83
N ALA A 51 11.44 9.01 -1.62
CA ALA A 51 12.21 8.50 -0.49
C ALA A 51 12.83 7.13 -0.79
N THR A 52 12.08 6.24 -1.46
CA THR A 52 12.58 4.91 -1.84
C THR A 52 13.69 5.02 -2.89
N GLU A 53 13.54 5.84 -3.91
CA GLU A 53 14.60 6.10 -4.92
C GLU A 53 15.89 6.60 -4.25
N TYR A 54 15.77 7.54 -3.32
CA TYR A 54 16.90 8.05 -2.54
C TYR A 54 17.58 6.93 -1.73
N LEU A 55 16.79 6.07 -1.07
CA LEU A 55 17.32 4.95 -0.30
C LEU A 55 18.07 3.95 -1.19
N MET A 56 17.53 3.63 -2.37
CA MET A 56 18.18 2.70 -3.29
C MET A 56 19.53 3.21 -3.76
N ALA A 57 19.61 4.49 -4.11
CA ALA A 57 20.89 5.12 -4.48
C ALA A 57 21.91 5.06 -3.34
N THR A 58 21.48 5.43 -2.11
CA THR A 58 22.34 5.46 -0.92
C THR A 58 22.83 4.06 -0.52
N LEU A 59 21.94 3.05 -0.53
CA LEU A 59 22.31 1.68 -0.16
C LEU A 59 23.24 1.06 -1.21
N ARG A 60 23.00 1.33 -2.49
CA ARG A 60 23.89 0.89 -3.56
C ARG A 60 25.33 1.38 -3.36
N GLU A 61 25.51 2.62 -2.93
CA GLU A 61 26.84 3.16 -2.61
C GLU A 61 27.45 2.48 -1.37
N LYS A 62 26.65 2.31 -0.29
CA LYS A 62 27.10 1.73 0.97
C LYS A 62 27.54 0.28 0.87
N CYS A 63 26.90 -0.50 0.00
CA CYS A 63 27.18 -1.94 -0.16
C CYS A 63 27.44 -2.35 -1.61
N ALA A 64 28.15 -1.53 -2.38
CA ALA A 64 28.38 -1.70 -3.81
C ALA A 64 28.88 -3.10 -4.21
N GLN A 65 29.72 -3.72 -3.38
CA GLN A 65 30.26 -5.06 -3.65
C GLN A 65 29.20 -6.16 -3.55
N HIS A 66 28.17 -5.96 -2.72
CA HIS A 66 27.10 -6.92 -2.45
C HIS A 66 25.84 -6.65 -3.28
N TRP A 67 25.70 -5.44 -3.81
CA TRP A 67 24.50 -4.97 -4.48
C TRP A 67 24.07 -5.84 -5.68
N PRO A 68 24.97 -6.29 -6.58
CA PRO A 68 24.58 -7.15 -7.70
C PRO A 68 24.12 -8.56 -7.28
N ALA A 69 24.39 -8.96 -6.04
CA ALA A 69 24.01 -10.26 -5.52
C ALA A 69 22.61 -10.28 -4.87
N ILE A 70 21.87 -9.19 -4.90
CA ILE A 70 20.47 -9.12 -4.42
C ILE A 70 19.61 -9.99 -5.32
N LYS A 71 18.89 -10.96 -4.71
CA LYS A 71 18.08 -11.97 -5.39
C LYS A 71 16.58 -11.71 -5.27
N ALA A 72 16.16 -11.01 -4.24
CA ALA A 72 14.75 -10.71 -3.98
C ALA A 72 14.58 -9.47 -3.11
N ILE A 73 13.40 -8.85 -3.22
CA ILE A 73 12.97 -7.70 -2.43
C ILE A 73 11.74 -8.08 -1.62
N GLY A 74 11.79 -7.89 -0.31
CA GLY A 74 10.63 -7.98 0.58
C GLY A 74 10.07 -6.59 0.88
N LEU A 75 8.74 -6.47 0.87
CA LEU A 75 8.04 -5.22 1.18
C LEU A 75 7.23 -5.37 2.47
N SER A 76 7.33 -4.37 3.32
CA SER A 76 6.45 -4.11 4.46
C SER A 76 6.01 -2.64 4.44
N GLY A 77 5.00 -2.29 5.22
CA GLY A 77 4.64 -0.88 5.34
C GLY A 77 3.41 -0.63 6.20
N GLN A 78 3.10 0.67 6.36
CA GLN A 78 1.90 1.12 7.06
C GLN A 78 0.65 0.57 6.38
N MET A 79 -0.22 0.02 7.20
CA MET A 79 -1.46 -0.62 6.76
C MET A 79 -2.58 0.41 6.47
N HIS A 80 -3.68 -0.04 5.85
CA HIS A 80 -4.99 0.61 5.79
C HIS A 80 -5.08 1.94 5.02
N GLY A 81 -3.96 2.58 4.67
CA GLY A 81 -3.97 3.84 3.94
C GLY A 81 -4.70 3.70 2.59
N ALA A 82 -5.53 4.69 2.23
CA ALA A 82 -6.28 4.67 0.98
C ALA A 82 -5.55 5.47 -0.10
N VAL A 83 -4.96 4.77 -1.07
CA VAL A 83 -4.35 5.35 -2.27
C VAL A 83 -5.30 5.16 -3.45
N LEU A 84 -5.81 6.26 -4.00
CA LEU A 84 -6.74 6.26 -5.11
C LEU A 84 -5.99 6.61 -6.39
N LEU A 85 -6.04 5.73 -7.38
CA LEU A 85 -5.42 5.94 -8.69
C LEU A 85 -6.46 6.14 -9.77
N ASP A 86 -6.17 7.02 -10.72
CA ASP A 86 -6.95 7.19 -11.94
C ASP A 86 -6.63 6.09 -12.99
N ALA A 87 -7.23 6.22 -14.17
CA ALA A 87 -7.05 5.27 -15.26
C ALA A 87 -5.60 5.22 -15.79
N GLU A 88 -4.88 6.32 -15.67
CA GLU A 88 -3.46 6.46 -16.03
C GLU A 88 -2.51 5.96 -14.93
N GLY A 89 -3.06 5.52 -13.77
CA GLY A 89 -2.29 5.03 -12.63
C GLY A 89 -1.65 6.13 -11.78
N GLN A 90 -2.13 7.38 -11.91
CA GLN A 90 -1.66 8.50 -11.11
C GLN A 90 -2.49 8.64 -9.84
N ALA A 91 -1.85 9.04 -8.73
CA ALA A 91 -2.57 9.30 -7.49
C ALA A 91 -3.48 10.54 -7.65
N ILE A 92 -4.78 10.37 -7.36
CA ILE A 92 -5.80 11.41 -7.52
C ILE A 92 -5.69 12.47 -6.43
N ARG A 93 -5.27 12.05 -5.23
CA ARG A 93 -5.17 12.87 -4.03
C ARG A 93 -4.14 12.29 -3.06
N PRO A 94 -3.70 13.04 -2.02
CA PRO A 94 -2.93 12.47 -0.93
C PRO A 94 -3.66 11.28 -0.29
N ALA A 95 -2.92 10.23 0.06
CA ALA A 95 -3.46 9.06 0.72
C ALA A 95 -3.98 9.42 2.12
N ILE A 96 -5.18 8.94 2.46
CA ILE A 96 -5.73 9.03 3.82
C ILE A 96 -5.10 7.90 4.64
N LEU A 97 -4.34 8.25 5.69
CA LEU A 97 -3.54 7.30 6.46
C LEU A 97 -4.36 6.52 7.50
N TRP A 98 -3.74 5.49 8.07
CA TRP A 98 -4.34 4.62 9.09
C TRP A 98 -4.75 5.35 10.39
N ASN A 99 -4.03 6.41 10.75
CA ASN A 99 -4.27 7.23 11.95
C ASN A 99 -5.16 8.45 11.69
N ASP A 100 -5.82 8.50 10.52
CA ASP A 100 -6.85 9.48 10.17
C ASP A 100 -8.20 9.02 10.72
N THR A 101 -8.95 9.91 11.35
CA THR A 101 -10.24 9.56 11.96
C THR A 101 -11.41 10.34 11.38
N ARG A 102 -11.23 11.02 10.21
CA ARG A 102 -12.29 11.81 9.58
C ARG A 102 -13.54 11.02 9.24
N CYS A 103 -13.40 9.71 8.93
CA CYS A 103 -14.47 8.82 8.50
C CYS A 103 -15.16 8.06 9.65
N ALA A 104 -15.14 8.61 10.88
CA ALA A 104 -15.76 7.95 12.04
C ALA A 104 -17.28 7.72 11.86
N ALA A 105 -18.00 8.65 11.22
CA ALA A 105 -19.43 8.51 10.91
C ALA A 105 -19.71 7.40 9.91
N GLU A 106 -18.85 7.23 8.92
CA GLU A 106 -18.94 6.21 7.87
C GLU A 106 -18.72 4.80 8.42
N CYS A 107 -18.06 4.64 9.56
CA CYS A 107 -17.95 3.34 10.24
C CYS A 107 -19.32 2.82 10.68
N ALA A 108 -20.11 3.65 11.38
CA ALA A 108 -21.46 3.26 11.80
C ALA A 108 -22.39 3.01 10.60
N GLU A 109 -22.23 3.78 9.53
CA GLU A 109 -22.98 3.59 8.29
C GLU A 109 -22.62 2.24 7.64
N LEU A 110 -21.34 1.90 7.54
CA LEU A 110 -20.89 0.63 6.97
C LEU A 110 -21.43 -0.57 7.76
N GLU A 111 -21.36 -0.51 9.11
CA GLU A 111 -21.93 -1.55 9.99
C GLU A 111 -23.45 -1.72 9.76
N ALA A 112 -24.18 -0.62 9.58
CA ALA A 112 -25.61 -0.67 9.31
C ALA A 112 -25.96 -1.22 7.91
N MET A 113 -25.14 -0.89 6.90
CA MET A 113 -25.34 -1.35 5.52
C MET A 113 -24.91 -2.79 5.27
N ALA A 114 -23.95 -3.29 6.05
CA ALA A 114 -23.33 -4.59 5.89
C ALA A 114 -23.36 -5.38 7.22
N PRO A 115 -24.51 -5.92 7.66
CA PRO A 115 -24.60 -6.71 8.89
C PRO A 115 -23.67 -7.92 8.92
N GLU A 116 -23.29 -8.43 7.74
CA GLU A 116 -22.37 -9.54 7.54
C GLU A 116 -20.89 -9.16 7.67
N LEU A 117 -20.57 -7.86 7.81
CA LEU A 117 -19.19 -7.35 7.79
C LEU A 117 -18.26 -8.11 8.74
N HIS A 118 -18.68 -8.28 10.00
CA HIS A 118 -17.84 -8.93 11.00
C HIS A 118 -17.56 -10.40 10.67
N GLN A 119 -18.51 -11.07 10.09
CA GLN A 119 -18.37 -12.48 9.72
C GLN A 119 -17.48 -12.64 8.48
N VAL A 120 -17.61 -11.74 7.50
CA VAL A 120 -16.89 -11.82 6.22
C VAL A 120 -15.47 -11.26 6.36
N ALA A 121 -15.32 -10.04 6.89
CA ALA A 121 -14.04 -9.36 7.00
C ALA A 121 -13.26 -9.69 8.29
N GLY A 122 -13.90 -10.34 9.27
CA GLY A 122 -13.27 -10.72 10.53
C GLY A 122 -12.97 -9.53 11.47
N ASN A 123 -13.54 -8.36 11.21
CA ASN A 123 -13.25 -7.12 11.95
C ASN A 123 -14.46 -6.21 12.07
N LEU A 124 -14.40 -5.28 13.03
CA LEU A 124 -15.32 -4.15 13.17
C LEU A 124 -14.92 -3.02 12.20
N ALA A 125 -15.88 -2.19 11.78
CA ALA A 125 -15.56 -0.97 11.07
C ALA A 125 -14.98 0.08 12.03
N MET A 126 -13.72 0.45 11.82
CA MET A 126 -13.04 1.51 12.56
C MET A 126 -12.40 2.52 11.58
N PRO A 127 -12.22 3.79 11.99
CA PRO A 127 -11.71 4.84 11.09
C PRO A 127 -10.32 4.53 10.50
N GLY A 128 -9.53 3.71 11.19
CA GLY A 128 -8.22 3.27 10.71
C GLY A 128 -8.30 2.45 9.42
N PHE A 129 -9.34 1.64 9.21
CA PHE A 129 -9.49 0.77 8.05
C PHE A 129 -9.82 1.50 6.75
N THR A 130 -9.67 0.83 5.60
CA THR A 130 -9.75 1.47 4.27
C THR A 130 -11.20 1.77 3.85
N ALA A 131 -12.14 0.84 4.03
CA ALA A 131 -13.50 0.96 3.53
C ALA A 131 -14.23 2.23 4.02
N PRO A 132 -14.20 2.61 5.32
CA PRO A 132 -14.83 3.85 5.78
C PRO A 132 -14.25 5.11 5.11
N LYS A 133 -12.94 5.10 4.78
CA LYS A 133 -12.30 6.23 4.07
C LYS A 133 -12.87 6.40 2.66
N LEU A 134 -13.14 5.29 1.96
CA LEU A 134 -13.73 5.35 0.62
C LEU A 134 -15.19 5.83 0.66
N LEU A 135 -15.97 5.45 1.69
CA LEU A 135 -17.30 6.00 1.92
C LEU A 135 -17.25 7.52 2.15
N TRP A 136 -16.27 7.97 2.97
CA TRP A 136 -16.03 9.39 3.18
C TRP A 136 -15.69 10.12 1.89
N VAL A 137 -14.75 9.59 1.08
CA VAL A 137 -14.40 10.18 -0.23
C VAL A 137 -15.59 10.22 -1.16
N ARG A 138 -16.38 9.15 -1.23
CA ARG A 138 -17.62 9.11 -2.04
C ARG A 138 -18.58 10.24 -1.69
N ARG A 139 -18.70 10.56 -0.40
CA ARG A 139 -19.61 11.60 0.10
C ARG A 139 -19.07 13.00 -0.05
N HIS A 140 -17.81 13.23 0.32
CA HIS A 140 -17.23 14.56 0.46
C HIS A 140 -16.38 14.99 -0.74
N GLU A 141 -15.86 14.02 -1.50
CA GLU A 141 -15.03 14.24 -2.69
C GLU A 141 -15.53 13.41 -3.89
N PRO A 142 -16.82 13.54 -4.31
CA PRO A 142 -17.44 12.66 -5.30
C PRO A 142 -16.71 12.64 -6.64
N GLN A 143 -16.07 13.74 -7.02
CA GLN A 143 -15.28 13.81 -8.27
C GLN A 143 -14.03 12.94 -8.20
N HIS A 144 -13.35 12.88 -7.04
CA HIS A 144 -12.23 11.98 -6.84
C HIS A 144 -12.68 10.52 -6.84
N PHE A 145 -13.80 10.23 -6.17
CA PHE A 145 -14.37 8.89 -6.15
C PHE A 145 -14.72 8.40 -7.57
N GLN A 146 -15.38 9.21 -8.37
CA GLN A 146 -15.76 8.87 -9.76
C GLN A 146 -14.56 8.62 -10.68
N ARG A 147 -13.43 9.30 -10.44
CA ARG A 147 -12.18 9.11 -11.19
C ARG A 147 -11.37 7.90 -10.74
N THR A 148 -11.71 7.32 -9.60
CA THR A 148 -10.94 6.21 -9.00
C THR A 148 -11.09 4.95 -9.86
N ALA A 149 -10.04 4.60 -10.57
CA ALA A 149 -9.93 3.38 -11.36
C ALA A 149 -9.30 2.22 -10.57
N THR A 150 -8.52 2.54 -9.52
CA THR A 150 -7.90 1.51 -8.66
C THR A 150 -7.71 2.04 -7.25
N VAL A 151 -7.92 1.18 -6.26
CA VAL A 151 -7.60 1.46 -4.86
C VAL A 151 -6.43 0.55 -4.44
N LEU A 152 -5.38 1.13 -3.89
CA LEU A 152 -4.21 0.41 -3.37
C LEU A 152 -3.97 0.78 -1.91
N LEU A 153 -3.30 -0.10 -1.19
CA LEU A 153 -2.69 0.20 0.11
C LEU A 153 -1.31 0.86 -0.10
N PRO A 154 -0.72 1.53 0.90
CA PRO A 154 0.54 2.26 0.73
C PRO A 154 1.68 1.39 0.20
N LYS A 155 1.90 0.22 0.78
CA LYS A 155 2.90 -0.76 0.35
C LYS A 155 2.63 -1.26 -1.08
N ASP A 156 1.35 -1.47 -1.44
CA ASP A 156 0.95 -1.93 -2.77
C ASP A 156 1.16 -0.86 -3.84
N TYR A 157 0.98 0.41 -3.47
CA TYR A 157 1.37 1.53 -4.34
C TYR A 157 2.88 1.54 -4.59
N LEU A 158 3.70 1.33 -3.56
CA LEU A 158 5.14 1.25 -3.73
C LEU A 158 5.53 0.08 -4.65
N ARG A 159 4.91 -1.11 -4.45
CA ARG A 159 5.06 -2.26 -5.35
C ARG A 159 4.67 -1.93 -6.79
N TYR A 160 3.54 -1.24 -6.98
CA TYR A 160 3.11 -0.80 -8.30
C TYR A 160 4.15 0.10 -8.99
N ARG A 161 4.74 1.05 -8.26
CA ARG A 161 5.80 1.92 -8.78
C ARG A 161 7.08 1.14 -9.15
N MET A 162 7.37 0.08 -8.41
CA MET A 162 8.54 -0.79 -8.67
C MET A 162 8.36 -1.73 -9.85
N THR A 163 7.13 -2.20 -10.10
CA THR A 163 6.88 -3.37 -10.96
C THR A 163 5.88 -3.12 -12.08
N GLY A 164 5.12 -2.04 -12.03
CA GLY A 164 3.96 -1.80 -12.89
C GLY A 164 2.75 -2.70 -12.61
N LYS A 165 2.80 -3.57 -11.56
CA LYS A 165 1.73 -4.51 -11.24
C LYS A 165 0.94 -4.07 -10.01
N LYS A 166 -0.37 -4.15 -10.10
CA LYS A 166 -1.31 -3.83 -9.02
C LYS A 166 -1.63 -5.12 -8.27
N VAL A 167 -0.93 -5.35 -7.18
CA VAL A 167 -1.00 -6.59 -6.38
C VAL A 167 -1.09 -6.22 -4.90
N SER A 168 -1.88 -6.96 -4.14
CA SER A 168 -1.94 -6.91 -2.67
C SER A 168 -1.76 -8.31 -2.09
N ASP A 169 -1.25 -8.42 -0.87
CA ASP A 169 -1.25 -9.69 -0.17
C ASP A 169 -2.45 -9.81 0.76
N MET A 170 -2.83 -11.07 1.06
CA MET A 170 -4.02 -11.40 1.87
C MET A 170 -4.01 -10.74 3.24
N SER A 171 -2.83 -10.63 3.87
CA SER A 171 -2.70 -10.08 5.21
C SER A 171 -3.07 -8.60 5.24
N ASP A 172 -2.49 -7.81 4.33
CA ASP A 172 -2.75 -6.36 4.24
C ASP A 172 -4.15 -6.09 3.64
N ALA A 173 -4.57 -6.88 2.64
CA ALA A 173 -5.90 -6.79 2.04
C ALA A 173 -7.03 -6.99 3.06
N ALA A 174 -6.84 -7.82 4.10
CA ALA A 174 -7.80 -7.99 5.18
C ALA A 174 -8.11 -6.67 5.90
N GLY A 175 -7.13 -5.78 6.00
CA GLY A 175 -7.30 -4.44 6.57
C GLY A 175 -8.08 -3.45 5.69
N THR A 176 -8.51 -3.84 4.50
CA THR A 176 -9.40 -3.01 3.69
C THR A 176 -10.86 -3.08 4.17
N LEU A 177 -11.27 -4.14 4.85
CA LEU A 177 -12.63 -4.57 5.14
C LEU A 177 -13.41 -5.05 3.91
N TRP A 178 -12.75 -5.33 2.79
CA TRP A 178 -13.37 -5.89 1.58
C TRP A 178 -12.96 -7.33 1.29
N LEU A 179 -11.96 -7.86 2.03
CA LEU A 179 -11.55 -9.25 1.89
C LEU A 179 -12.52 -10.17 2.66
N ASP A 180 -13.04 -11.21 1.99
CA ASP A 180 -13.60 -12.38 2.65
C ASP A 180 -12.44 -13.22 3.19
N VAL A 181 -12.16 -13.10 4.48
CA VAL A 181 -10.98 -13.71 5.10
C VAL A 181 -11.04 -15.24 5.09
N ALA A 182 -12.24 -15.82 5.06
CA ALA A 182 -12.41 -17.27 5.00
C ALA A 182 -12.20 -17.81 3.57
N LYS A 183 -12.68 -17.09 2.57
CA LYS A 183 -12.51 -17.45 1.15
C LYS A 183 -11.16 -17.01 0.59
N ARG A 184 -10.47 -16.10 1.27
CA ARG A 184 -9.22 -15.47 0.82
C ARG A 184 -9.36 -14.79 -0.56
N ASP A 185 -10.45 -14.04 -0.71
CA ASP A 185 -10.80 -13.35 -1.96
C ASP A 185 -11.61 -12.09 -1.66
N TRP A 186 -11.67 -11.17 -2.61
CA TRP A 186 -12.48 -9.97 -2.50
C TRP A 186 -13.97 -10.32 -2.36
N SER A 187 -14.65 -9.65 -1.44
CA SER A 187 -16.09 -9.78 -1.25
C SER A 187 -16.84 -8.77 -2.14
N ASP A 188 -17.48 -9.24 -3.21
CA ASP A 188 -18.28 -8.38 -4.08
C ASP A 188 -19.38 -7.66 -3.30
N ALA A 189 -19.98 -8.33 -2.31
CA ALA A 189 -21.03 -7.76 -1.47
C ALA A 189 -20.51 -6.55 -0.66
N LEU A 190 -19.32 -6.66 -0.03
CA LEU A 190 -18.75 -5.56 0.74
C LEU A 190 -18.23 -4.42 -0.16
N LEU A 191 -17.69 -4.75 -1.33
CA LEU A 191 -17.29 -3.75 -2.34
C LEU A 191 -18.49 -2.93 -2.82
N ASP A 192 -19.59 -3.59 -3.18
CA ASP A 192 -20.84 -2.96 -3.65
C ASP A 192 -21.41 -1.96 -2.60
N LYS A 193 -21.38 -2.30 -1.30
CA LYS A 193 -21.78 -1.39 -0.22
C LYS A 193 -21.00 -0.07 -0.26
N CYS A 194 -19.72 -0.15 -0.62
CA CYS A 194 -18.88 1.04 -0.77
C CYS A 194 -19.00 1.70 -2.15
N GLY A 195 -19.78 1.14 -3.08
CA GLY A 195 -19.91 1.62 -4.46
C GLY A 195 -18.69 1.31 -5.32
N LEU A 196 -17.97 0.25 -4.98
CA LEU A 196 -16.79 -0.24 -5.68
C LEU A 196 -17.07 -1.60 -6.34
N SER A 197 -16.15 -2.04 -7.18
CA SER A 197 -16.20 -3.34 -7.83
C SER A 197 -14.80 -3.98 -7.86
N ARG A 198 -14.74 -5.28 -8.18
CA ARG A 198 -13.46 -6.01 -8.34
C ARG A 198 -12.51 -5.39 -9.35
N SER A 199 -13.03 -4.70 -10.36
CA SER A 199 -12.18 -4.08 -11.37
C SER A 199 -11.29 -2.95 -10.81
N GLN A 200 -11.64 -2.43 -9.64
CA GLN A 200 -10.88 -1.40 -8.93
C GLN A 200 -9.92 -1.98 -7.88
N MET A 201 -9.95 -3.29 -7.68
CA MET A 201 -9.11 -3.98 -6.69
C MET A 201 -7.85 -4.58 -7.33
N PRO A 202 -6.72 -4.62 -6.59
CA PRO A 202 -5.52 -5.32 -7.04
C PRO A 202 -5.72 -6.84 -7.06
N THR A 203 -4.87 -7.54 -7.80
CA THR A 203 -4.75 -9.00 -7.73
C THR A 203 -4.27 -9.41 -6.33
N LEU A 204 -4.81 -10.50 -5.79
CA LEU A 204 -4.41 -11.03 -4.49
C LEU A 204 -3.37 -12.13 -4.63
N VAL A 205 -2.41 -12.14 -3.70
CA VAL A 205 -1.39 -13.19 -3.54
C VAL A 205 -1.21 -13.51 -2.06
N GLU A 206 -0.56 -14.60 -1.73
CA GLU A 206 -0.09 -14.84 -0.36
C GLU A 206 1.13 -13.98 -0.05
N GLY A 207 1.34 -13.60 1.22
CA GLY A 207 2.45 -12.74 1.64
C GLY A 207 3.83 -13.34 1.38
N CYS A 208 3.94 -14.64 1.20
CA CYS A 208 5.17 -15.36 0.88
C CYS A 208 5.34 -15.70 -0.61
N GLU A 209 4.38 -15.36 -1.46
CA GLU A 209 4.46 -15.58 -2.90
C GLU A 209 5.19 -14.45 -3.62
N VAL A 210 5.77 -14.77 -4.78
CA VAL A 210 6.33 -13.76 -5.67
C VAL A 210 5.19 -12.97 -6.30
N SER A 211 5.07 -11.70 -5.94
CA SER A 211 3.99 -10.83 -6.44
C SER A 211 4.28 -10.26 -7.84
N ALA A 212 5.55 -9.99 -8.15
CA ALA A 212 6.01 -9.49 -9.44
C ALA A 212 7.54 -9.47 -9.45
N THR A 213 8.13 -9.07 -10.58
CA THR A 213 9.55 -8.71 -10.73
C THR A 213 9.67 -7.22 -11.03
N LEU A 214 10.85 -6.65 -10.85
CA LEU A 214 11.09 -5.23 -11.12
C LEU A 214 10.78 -4.86 -12.58
N ASP A 215 10.20 -3.68 -12.75
CA ASP A 215 10.14 -3.05 -14.06
C ASP A 215 11.57 -2.88 -14.61
N PRO A 216 11.86 -3.21 -15.88
CA PRO A 216 13.21 -3.13 -16.44
C PRO A 216 13.86 -1.73 -16.30
N GLN A 217 13.09 -0.65 -16.36
CA GLN A 217 13.62 0.71 -16.21
C GLN A 217 13.98 0.99 -14.75
N VAL A 218 13.17 0.51 -13.79
CA VAL A 218 13.46 0.60 -12.35
C VAL A 218 14.69 -0.23 -12.02
N ALA A 219 14.76 -1.47 -12.50
CA ALA A 219 15.90 -2.35 -12.31
C ALA A 219 17.21 -1.71 -12.82
N ALA A 220 17.19 -1.15 -14.03
CA ALA A 220 18.33 -0.46 -14.61
C ALA A 220 18.77 0.76 -13.77
N ARG A 221 17.81 1.57 -13.32
CA ARG A 221 18.07 2.74 -12.45
C ARG A 221 18.72 2.35 -11.13
N TRP A 222 18.20 1.29 -10.52
CA TRP A 222 18.72 0.78 -9.24
C TRP A 222 19.99 -0.04 -9.39
N GLY A 223 20.35 -0.46 -10.63
CA GLY A 223 21.49 -1.33 -10.89
C GLY A 223 21.29 -2.74 -10.36
N LEU A 224 20.04 -3.23 -10.42
CA LEU A 224 19.63 -4.58 -10.07
C LEU A 224 19.25 -5.39 -11.31
N ASN A 225 19.18 -6.70 -11.16
CA ASN A 225 18.63 -7.56 -12.21
C ASN A 225 17.10 -7.39 -12.26
N ALA A 226 16.51 -7.34 -13.45
CA ALA A 226 15.06 -7.25 -13.60
C ALA A 226 14.30 -8.51 -13.14
N SER A 227 15.00 -9.62 -12.90
CA SER A 227 14.39 -10.82 -12.31
C SER A 227 14.23 -10.79 -10.79
N VAL A 228 14.69 -9.70 -10.16
CA VAL A 228 14.54 -9.47 -8.70
C VAL A 228 13.11 -9.09 -8.38
#